data_e95d3f738026da64c478dac3d2c221a2
#
_entry.id   e95d3f738026da64c478dac3d2c221a2
#
_cell.length_a   1.000
_cell.length_b   1.000
_cell.length_c   1.000
_cell.angle_alpha   90.00
_cell.angle_beta   90.00
_cell.angle_gamma   90.00
#
_symmetry.space_group_name_H-M   'P 1'
#
loop_
_entity.id
_entity.type
_entity.pdbx_description
1 polymer ?
#
loop_
_entity_poly.entity_id
_entity_poly.type
_entity_poly.pdbx_seq_one_letter_code
_entity_poly.pdbx_strand_id
1 'polypeptide(L)'
;MSEEQKEEQHEHIMSMQLIQEECAININEKIEHPPVAISYKTKEVVTRDGEVKEFPIPIGTYGNFSFIQAHPKSMKTFFVSLLGSAYCNPNGTHTSGLSSFREDREYIHFDTEQGDWHSQRVFKRIQWMNKTSNLDFYHTFALRKIGFRDRINFIEYYLQSLTDAGKKIGVVVIDGVADLVSDANNLEESNLVVQKIMAWTTIYDCHIITVIHSNFGSDKPTGHLGSFLEKKAETQIQLERDPNKLGAITVSCKRSRNTPFEQFDFRLDENGLPKVDNPDDVYSF
;
A
#
# COMPACT_ATOMS: atom_id res chain seq x y z
N MET A 1 20.61 4.94 45.75
CA MET A 1 19.71 5.25 44.66
C MET A 1 18.92 6.47 45.07
N SER A 2 18.98 7.55 44.29
CA SER A 2 18.21 8.78 44.56
C SER A 2 16.70 8.54 44.36
N GLU A 3 15.86 9.44 44.88
CA GLU A 3 14.41 9.36 44.62
C GLU A 3 14.11 9.44 43.12
N GLU A 4 14.77 10.29 42.38
CA GLU A 4 14.68 10.46 40.93
C GLU A 4 15.01 9.14 40.19
N GLN A 5 16.07 8.42 40.61
CA GLN A 5 16.42 7.11 40.03
C GLN A 5 15.39 6.02 40.32
N LYS A 6 14.66 6.11 41.45
CA LYS A 6 13.57 5.18 41.76
C LYS A 6 12.33 5.47 40.95
N GLU A 7 12.05 6.73 40.69
CA GLU A 7 10.91 7.18 39.88
C GLU A 7 11.09 6.80 38.40
N GLU A 8 12.28 7.07 37.81
CA GLU A 8 12.63 6.61 36.46
C GLU A 8 12.56 5.08 36.33
N GLN A 9 13.02 4.34 37.33
CA GLN A 9 12.94 2.88 37.32
C GLN A 9 11.49 2.38 37.41
N HIS A 10 10.64 3.05 38.17
CA HIS A 10 9.23 2.73 38.28
C HIS A 10 8.49 3.00 36.98
N GLU A 11 8.70 4.15 36.35
CA GLU A 11 8.12 4.50 35.04
C GLU A 11 8.56 3.48 33.96
N HIS A 12 9.83 3.09 33.95
CA HIS A 12 10.32 2.09 33.02
C HIS A 12 9.63 0.72 33.22
N ILE A 13 9.45 0.27 34.47
CA ILE A 13 8.77 -1.00 34.77
C ILE A 13 7.31 -0.94 34.31
N MET A 14 6.61 0.15 34.60
CA MET A 14 5.23 0.33 34.14
C MET A 14 5.11 0.31 32.63
N SER A 15 6.04 0.98 31.93
CA SER A 15 6.11 0.94 30.45
C SER A 15 6.30 -0.49 29.91
N MET A 16 7.19 -1.28 30.52
CA MET A 16 7.41 -2.66 30.10
C MET A 16 6.20 -3.58 30.40
N GLN A 17 5.47 -3.33 31.48
CA GLN A 17 4.25 -4.06 31.78
C GLN A 17 3.14 -3.78 30.75
N LEU A 18 2.96 -2.51 30.33
CA LEU A 18 2.04 -2.14 29.26
C LEU A 18 2.41 -2.84 27.93
N ILE A 19 3.69 -2.82 27.57
CA ILE A 19 4.16 -3.53 26.37
C ILE A 19 3.90 -5.03 26.47
N GLN A 20 4.10 -5.63 27.65
CA GLN A 20 3.82 -7.06 27.88
C GLN A 20 2.33 -7.37 27.67
N GLU A 21 1.46 -6.54 28.21
CA GLU A 21 0.00 -6.72 28.05
C GLU A 21 -0.45 -6.57 26.59
N GLU A 22 0.05 -5.54 25.89
CA GLU A 22 -0.29 -5.26 24.51
C GLU A 22 0.26 -6.30 23.51
N CYS A 23 1.44 -6.88 23.82
CA CYS A 23 2.11 -7.80 22.91
C CYS A 23 1.84 -9.29 23.23
N ALA A 24 1.18 -9.61 24.34
CA ALA A 24 0.89 -10.98 24.70
C ALA A 24 -0.18 -11.59 23.78
N ILE A 25 0.11 -12.74 23.21
CA ILE A 25 -0.85 -13.49 22.39
C ILE A 25 -1.26 -14.77 23.11
N ASN A 26 -2.56 -14.92 23.31
CA ASN A 26 -3.12 -16.17 23.82
C ASN A 26 -3.22 -17.20 22.70
N ILE A 27 -2.36 -18.19 22.70
CA ILE A 27 -2.32 -19.27 21.68
C ILE A 27 -3.58 -20.14 21.63
N ASN A 28 -4.43 -20.07 22.65
CA ASN A 28 -5.69 -20.81 22.72
C ASN A 28 -6.89 -20.02 22.14
N GLU A 29 -6.70 -18.76 21.85
CA GLU A 29 -7.71 -17.94 21.18
C GLU A 29 -7.57 -18.05 19.66
N LYS A 30 -8.73 -18.13 19.00
CA LYS A 30 -8.76 -18.12 17.54
C LYS A 30 -8.57 -16.69 17.05
N ILE A 31 -7.42 -16.43 16.43
CA ILE A 31 -7.19 -15.18 15.71
C ILE A 31 -7.64 -15.39 14.27
N GLU A 32 -8.53 -14.53 13.80
CA GLU A 32 -9.01 -14.57 12.41
C GLU A 32 -7.89 -14.11 11.44
N HIS A 33 -7.96 -14.63 10.20
CA HIS A 33 -7.07 -14.17 9.15
C HIS A 33 -7.29 -12.68 8.89
N PRO A 34 -6.22 -11.87 8.69
CA PRO A 34 -6.37 -10.47 8.37
C PRO A 34 -7.32 -10.26 7.19
N PRO A 35 -8.31 -9.34 7.29
CA PRO A 35 -9.23 -9.07 6.21
C PRO A 35 -8.49 -8.54 4.98
N VAL A 36 -8.94 -8.93 3.79
CA VAL A 36 -8.37 -8.47 2.53
C VAL A 36 -8.73 -7.00 2.33
N ALA A 37 -7.76 -6.17 1.97
CA ALA A 37 -7.98 -4.77 1.60
C ALA A 37 -8.20 -4.63 0.08
N ILE A 38 -7.31 -5.22 -0.71
CA ILE A 38 -7.36 -5.24 -2.19
C ILE A 38 -6.96 -6.64 -2.65
N SER A 39 -7.66 -7.16 -3.67
CA SER A 39 -7.37 -8.46 -4.30
C SER A 39 -7.35 -8.37 -5.83
N TYR A 40 -6.74 -9.36 -6.46
CA TYR A 40 -6.88 -9.59 -7.90
C TYR A 40 -7.38 -11.00 -8.13
N LYS A 41 -8.57 -11.12 -8.73
CA LYS A 41 -9.32 -12.36 -8.93
C LYS A 41 -9.62 -13.13 -7.63
N THR A 42 -10.20 -14.28 -7.78
CA THR A 42 -10.50 -15.26 -6.73
C THR A 42 -9.86 -16.60 -7.07
N LYS A 43 -9.74 -17.47 -6.07
CA LYS A 43 -9.41 -18.88 -6.26
C LYS A 43 -10.49 -19.74 -5.62
N GLU A 44 -10.81 -20.84 -6.25
CA GLU A 44 -11.66 -21.88 -5.67
C GLU A 44 -10.84 -22.74 -4.71
N VAL A 45 -11.43 -23.02 -3.56
CA VAL A 45 -10.87 -23.93 -2.57
C VAL A 45 -11.96 -24.92 -2.16
N VAL A 46 -11.66 -26.20 -2.26
CA VAL A 46 -12.54 -27.25 -1.74
C VAL A 46 -12.33 -27.34 -0.24
N THR A 47 -13.36 -27.05 0.53
CA THR A 47 -13.34 -27.13 2.00
C THR A 47 -13.34 -28.60 2.45
N ARG A 48 -13.03 -28.83 3.74
CA ARG A 48 -13.02 -30.20 4.30
C ARG A 48 -14.38 -30.92 4.17
N ASP A 49 -15.46 -30.14 4.09
CA ASP A 49 -16.83 -30.64 3.95
C ASP A 49 -17.24 -30.87 2.49
N GLY A 50 -16.28 -30.68 1.55
CA GLY A 50 -16.51 -30.87 0.11
C GLY A 50 -17.20 -29.69 -0.59
N GLU A 51 -17.43 -28.57 0.09
CA GLU A 51 -17.97 -27.36 -0.51
C GLU A 51 -16.87 -26.63 -1.28
N VAL A 52 -17.21 -26.10 -2.46
CA VAL A 52 -16.34 -25.19 -3.22
C VAL A 52 -16.62 -23.77 -2.77
N LYS A 53 -15.60 -23.08 -2.27
CA LYS A 53 -15.69 -21.66 -1.88
C LYS A 53 -14.67 -20.83 -2.65
N GLU A 54 -15.09 -19.66 -3.09
CA GLU A 54 -14.22 -18.68 -3.70
C GLU A 54 -13.58 -17.79 -2.64
N PHE A 55 -12.27 -17.63 -2.72
CA PHE A 55 -11.51 -16.74 -1.85
C PHE A 55 -10.76 -15.71 -2.69
N PRO A 56 -10.78 -14.42 -2.30
CA PRO A 56 -10.02 -13.40 -2.98
C PRO A 56 -8.52 -13.69 -2.86
N ILE A 57 -7.76 -13.45 -3.94
CA ILE A 57 -6.30 -13.54 -3.92
C ILE A 57 -5.77 -12.16 -3.53
N PRO A 58 -5.21 -11.99 -2.32
CA PRO A 58 -4.87 -10.66 -1.81
C PRO A 58 -3.66 -10.07 -2.52
N ILE A 59 -3.79 -8.80 -2.93
CA ILE A 59 -2.66 -7.91 -3.19
C ILE A 59 -2.16 -7.35 -1.87
N GLY A 60 -3.09 -7.09 -0.93
CA GLY A 60 -2.79 -6.65 0.41
C GLY A 60 -3.93 -6.90 1.38
N THR A 61 -3.57 -7.14 2.65
CA THR A 61 -4.49 -7.32 3.78
C THR A 61 -4.32 -6.20 4.80
N TYR A 62 -5.36 -5.90 5.58
CA TYR A 62 -5.26 -4.96 6.69
C TYR A 62 -4.25 -5.46 7.74
N GLY A 63 -3.57 -4.55 8.42
CA GLY A 63 -2.48 -4.87 9.33
C GLY A 63 -1.14 -5.17 8.64
N ASN A 64 -1.04 -5.05 7.32
CA ASN A 64 0.16 -5.33 6.53
C ASN A 64 0.46 -4.23 5.52
N PHE A 65 1.65 -4.30 4.88
CA PHE A 65 2.00 -3.38 3.80
C PHE A 65 2.54 -4.12 2.58
N SER A 66 2.33 -3.51 1.42
CA SER A 66 2.87 -3.93 0.13
C SER A 66 3.73 -2.82 -0.47
N PHE A 67 4.60 -3.17 -1.42
CA PHE A 67 5.29 -2.15 -2.18
C PHE A 67 5.30 -2.43 -3.68
N ILE A 68 5.23 -1.34 -4.43
CA ILE A 68 5.30 -1.32 -5.88
C ILE A 68 6.70 -0.90 -6.28
N GLN A 69 7.35 -1.75 -7.04
CA GLN A 69 8.68 -1.52 -7.57
C GLN A 69 8.63 -1.42 -9.09
N ALA A 70 9.32 -0.44 -9.65
CA ALA A 70 9.48 -0.34 -11.09
C ALA A 70 10.63 0.60 -11.47
N HIS A 71 11.15 0.47 -12.67
CA HIS A 71 12.07 1.43 -13.26
C HIS A 71 11.41 2.82 -13.43
N PRO A 72 12.20 3.89 -13.53
CA PRO A 72 11.67 5.20 -13.88
C PRO A 72 10.81 5.15 -15.16
N LYS A 73 9.74 5.93 -15.19
CA LYS A 73 8.80 6.02 -16.34
C LYS A 73 8.02 4.73 -16.66
N SER A 74 7.90 3.79 -15.71
CA SER A 74 7.12 2.55 -15.83
C SER A 74 5.67 2.68 -15.34
N MET A 75 5.10 3.87 -15.41
CA MET A 75 3.69 4.14 -15.09
C MET A 75 3.26 3.76 -13.66
N LYS A 76 4.18 3.80 -12.66
CA LYS A 76 3.87 3.49 -11.24
C LYS A 76 2.64 4.23 -10.73
N THR A 77 2.60 5.54 -10.89
CA THR A 77 1.51 6.40 -10.45
C THR A 77 0.17 6.13 -11.17
N PHE A 78 0.22 5.58 -12.40
CA PHE A 78 -0.99 5.09 -13.08
C PHE A 78 -1.49 3.81 -12.44
N PHE A 79 -0.59 2.90 -12.07
CA PHE A 79 -0.96 1.69 -11.35
C PHE A 79 -1.52 2.00 -9.95
N VAL A 80 -0.92 2.95 -9.24
CA VAL A 80 -1.46 3.47 -7.97
C VAL A 80 -2.88 3.99 -8.16
N SER A 81 -3.15 4.74 -9.24
CA SER A 81 -4.49 5.24 -9.54
C SER A 81 -5.46 4.09 -9.86
N LEU A 82 -4.99 3.00 -10.50
CA LEU A 82 -5.79 1.81 -10.79
C LEU A 82 -6.21 1.10 -9.48
N LEU A 83 -5.25 0.88 -8.57
CA LEU A 83 -5.54 0.31 -7.24
C LEU A 83 -6.47 1.21 -6.43
N GLY A 84 -6.22 2.53 -6.43
CA GLY A 84 -7.10 3.50 -5.76
C GLY A 84 -8.51 3.53 -6.33
N SER A 85 -8.65 3.44 -7.65
CA SER A 85 -9.96 3.33 -8.30
C SER A 85 -10.68 2.04 -7.90
N ALA A 86 -9.99 0.91 -7.89
CA ALA A 86 -10.55 -0.36 -7.42
C ALA A 86 -10.95 -0.29 -5.94
N TYR A 87 -10.16 0.40 -5.12
CA TYR A 87 -10.47 0.57 -3.71
C TYR A 87 -11.70 1.44 -3.47
N CYS A 88 -11.87 2.49 -4.27
CA CYS A 88 -13.04 3.38 -4.21
C CYS A 88 -14.30 2.74 -4.81
N ASN A 89 -14.15 1.94 -5.85
CA ASN A 89 -15.26 1.31 -6.57
C ASN A 89 -14.82 -0.04 -7.17
N PRO A 90 -15.02 -1.16 -6.45
CA PRO A 90 -14.58 -2.49 -6.90
C PRO A 90 -15.28 -2.97 -8.18
N ASN A 91 -16.39 -2.33 -8.59
CA ASN A 91 -17.15 -2.67 -9.82
C ASN A 91 -16.84 -1.72 -10.99
N GLY A 92 -15.75 -0.97 -10.91
CA GLY A 92 -15.34 -0.04 -11.96
C GLY A 92 -14.94 -0.75 -13.26
N THR A 93 -15.26 -0.17 -14.39
CA THR A 93 -14.95 -0.73 -15.73
C THR A 93 -13.44 -0.75 -16.04
N HIS A 94 -12.63 0.04 -15.36
CA HIS A 94 -11.17 0.10 -15.53
C HIS A 94 -10.43 -0.98 -14.75
N THR A 95 -11.07 -1.56 -13.74
CA THR A 95 -10.45 -2.37 -12.69
C THR A 95 -10.81 -3.84 -12.79
N SER A 96 -10.98 -4.36 -14.01
CA SER A 96 -11.35 -5.76 -14.24
C SER A 96 -10.47 -6.75 -13.46
N GLY A 97 -11.10 -7.61 -12.68
CA GLY A 97 -10.42 -8.58 -11.81
C GLY A 97 -9.88 -8.02 -10.50
N LEU A 98 -9.76 -6.69 -10.35
CA LEU A 98 -9.42 -6.05 -9.08
C LEU A 98 -10.68 -5.87 -8.24
N SER A 99 -10.58 -6.18 -6.97
CA SER A 99 -11.66 -6.00 -5.99
C SER A 99 -11.13 -5.39 -4.72
N SER A 100 -12.01 -4.74 -3.94
CA SER A 100 -11.66 -4.17 -2.65
C SER A 100 -12.71 -4.48 -1.59
N PHE A 101 -12.28 -4.40 -0.35
CA PHE A 101 -13.10 -4.63 0.83
C PHE A 101 -12.99 -3.40 1.75
N ARG A 102 -13.35 -2.23 1.19
CA ARG A 102 -13.21 -0.93 1.86
C ARG A 102 -14.16 -0.76 3.04
N GLU A 103 -15.40 -1.25 2.90
CA GLU A 103 -16.47 -0.98 3.88
C GLU A 103 -16.63 0.54 4.11
N ASP A 104 -16.48 0.99 5.36
CA ASP A 104 -16.56 2.38 5.83
C ASP A 104 -15.19 3.04 6.08
N ARG A 105 -14.10 2.47 5.54
CA ARG A 105 -12.73 2.92 5.78
C ARG A 105 -12.32 4.06 4.85
N GLU A 106 -11.44 4.93 5.34
CA GLU A 106 -10.86 6.06 4.60
C GLU A 106 -9.74 5.60 3.67
N TYR A 107 -9.56 6.29 2.55
CA TYR A 107 -8.46 6.11 1.61
C TYR A 107 -7.57 7.34 1.61
N ILE A 108 -6.25 7.17 1.80
CA ILE A 108 -5.33 8.28 1.98
C ILE A 108 -4.19 8.14 0.97
N HIS A 109 -3.83 9.24 0.30
CA HIS A 109 -2.76 9.26 -0.68
C HIS A 109 -1.80 10.41 -0.40
N PHE A 110 -0.59 10.07 -0.02
CA PHE A 110 0.54 10.97 0.15
C PHE A 110 1.45 10.88 -1.10
N ASP A 111 1.50 11.95 -1.88
CA ASP A 111 2.45 12.12 -2.99
C ASP A 111 3.64 12.95 -2.47
N THR A 112 4.82 12.34 -2.42
CA THR A 112 6.04 12.97 -1.92
C THR A 112 6.94 13.50 -3.04
N GLU A 113 6.67 13.09 -4.28
CA GLU A 113 7.57 13.25 -5.43
C GLU A 113 7.16 14.40 -6.34
N GLN A 114 5.84 14.60 -6.54
CA GLN A 114 5.33 15.51 -7.56
C GLN A 114 4.96 16.89 -7.00
N GLY A 115 4.97 17.90 -7.86
CA GLY A 115 4.45 19.23 -7.53
C GLY A 115 2.93 19.28 -7.61
N ASP A 116 2.31 20.26 -6.95
CA ASP A 116 0.86 20.38 -6.71
C ASP A 116 -0.02 20.12 -7.94
N TRP A 117 0.35 20.64 -9.12
CA TRP A 117 -0.41 20.45 -10.35
C TRP A 117 -0.42 18.99 -10.82
N HIS A 118 0.73 18.33 -10.77
CA HIS A 118 0.85 16.93 -11.18
C HIS A 118 0.17 16.00 -10.17
N SER A 119 0.37 16.24 -8.87
CA SER A 119 -0.31 15.49 -7.81
C SER A 119 -1.83 15.61 -7.93
N GLN A 120 -2.35 16.83 -8.19
CA GLN A 120 -3.79 17.01 -8.39
C GLN A 120 -4.32 16.18 -9.56
N ARG A 121 -3.58 16.07 -10.66
CA ARG A 121 -3.99 15.23 -11.80
C ARG A 121 -4.02 13.74 -11.44
N VAL A 122 -3.05 13.29 -10.63
CA VAL A 122 -3.03 11.91 -10.13
C VAL A 122 -4.27 11.65 -9.27
N PHE A 123 -4.57 12.54 -8.34
CA PHE A 123 -5.72 12.41 -7.45
C PHE A 123 -7.06 12.45 -8.21
N LYS A 124 -7.20 13.40 -9.13
CA LYS A 124 -8.40 13.50 -10.00
C LYS A 124 -8.57 12.29 -10.91
N ARG A 125 -7.50 11.58 -11.28
CA ARG A 125 -7.60 10.39 -12.12
C ARG A 125 -8.51 9.34 -11.48
N ILE A 126 -8.42 9.14 -10.16
CA ILE A 126 -9.29 8.22 -9.43
C ILE A 126 -10.76 8.66 -9.53
N GLN A 127 -11.04 9.96 -9.42
CA GLN A 127 -12.38 10.50 -9.61
C GLN A 127 -12.89 10.27 -11.03
N TRP A 128 -12.05 10.53 -12.05
CA TRP A 128 -12.42 10.32 -13.47
C TRP A 128 -12.72 8.86 -13.77
N MET A 129 -11.88 7.94 -13.29
CA MET A 129 -12.08 6.50 -13.46
C MET A 129 -13.39 6.03 -12.80
N ASN A 130 -13.76 6.60 -11.68
CA ASN A 130 -14.99 6.29 -10.95
C ASN A 130 -16.19 7.12 -11.38
N LYS A 131 -16.03 8.01 -12.38
CA LYS A 131 -17.09 8.90 -12.90
C LYS A 131 -17.80 9.68 -11.77
N THR A 132 -17.05 10.14 -10.79
CA THR A 132 -17.55 10.90 -9.65
C THR A 132 -16.66 12.10 -9.35
N SER A 133 -17.27 13.18 -8.87
CA SER A 133 -16.54 14.36 -8.39
C SER A 133 -16.39 14.39 -6.87
N ASN A 134 -17.06 13.50 -6.18
CA ASN A 134 -17.06 13.46 -4.72
C ASN A 134 -16.67 12.08 -4.21
N LEU A 135 -15.56 12.04 -3.45
CA LEU A 135 -15.06 10.89 -2.72
C LEU A 135 -14.67 11.41 -1.33
N ASP A 136 -15.66 11.65 -0.45
CA ASP A 136 -15.46 12.27 0.88
C ASP A 136 -14.50 11.49 1.78
N PHE A 137 -14.33 10.18 1.53
CA PHE A 137 -13.41 9.29 2.22
C PHE A 137 -12.01 9.26 1.59
N TYR A 138 -11.74 10.06 0.55
CA TYR A 138 -10.44 10.10 -0.13
C TYR A 138 -9.67 11.36 0.23
N HIS A 139 -8.61 11.19 0.99
CA HIS A 139 -7.73 12.26 1.49
C HIS A 139 -6.44 12.30 0.68
N THR A 140 -6.04 13.49 0.23
CA THR A 140 -4.92 13.66 -0.70
C THR A 140 -3.96 14.76 -0.28
N PHE A 141 -2.65 14.45 -0.30
CA PHE A 141 -1.63 15.37 0.14
C PHE A 141 -0.43 15.37 -0.81
N ALA A 142 0.01 16.55 -1.25
CA ALA A 142 1.25 16.76 -1.99
C ALA A 142 2.33 17.26 -1.01
N LEU A 143 3.26 16.36 -0.66
CA LEU A 143 4.25 16.59 0.40
C LEU A 143 5.63 17.02 -0.10
N ARG A 144 5.83 17.18 -1.41
CA ARG A 144 7.13 17.49 -2.01
C ARG A 144 7.79 18.72 -1.40
N LYS A 145 7.02 19.72 -0.97
CA LYS A 145 7.50 21.00 -0.45
C LYS A 145 8.06 20.97 0.97
N ILE A 146 7.90 19.87 1.71
CA ILE A 146 8.39 19.73 3.09
C ILE A 146 9.50 18.68 3.17
N GLY A 147 10.36 18.79 4.19
CA GLY A 147 11.50 17.90 4.41
C GLY A 147 11.08 16.48 4.80
N PHE A 148 11.98 15.51 4.67
CA PHE A 148 11.67 14.09 4.89
C PHE A 148 11.17 13.79 6.32
N ARG A 149 11.75 14.45 7.34
CA ARG A 149 11.33 14.28 8.74
C ARG A 149 9.92 14.80 8.97
N ASP A 150 9.60 15.97 8.39
CA ASP A 150 8.29 16.56 8.50
C ASP A 150 7.23 15.77 7.74
N ARG A 151 7.61 15.10 6.63
CA ARG A 151 6.72 14.15 5.94
C ARG A 151 6.32 13.00 6.85
N ILE A 152 7.28 12.37 7.53
CA ILE A 152 7.03 11.28 8.48
C ILE A 152 6.11 11.76 9.62
N ASN A 153 6.45 12.89 10.24
CA ASN A 153 5.67 13.45 11.33
C ASN A 153 4.24 13.80 10.88
N PHE A 154 4.08 14.34 9.67
CA PHE A 154 2.77 14.70 9.15
C PHE A 154 1.92 13.45 8.84
N ILE A 155 2.51 12.41 8.25
CA ILE A 155 1.81 11.14 8.01
C ILE A 155 1.28 10.60 9.35
N GLU A 156 2.13 10.48 10.35
CA GLU A 156 1.77 9.97 11.67
C GLU A 156 0.68 10.82 12.33
N TYR A 157 0.86 12.14 12.34
CA TYR A 157 -0.15 13.09 12.83
C TYR A 157 -1.50 12.91 12.15
N TYR A 158 -1.51 12.77 10.80
CA TYR A 158 -2.75 12.69 10.06
C TYR A 158 -3.49 11.38 10.30
N LEU A 159 -2.77 10.26 10.34
CA LEU A 159 -3.35 8.96 10.67
C LEU A 159 -3.97 8.99 12.08
N GLN A 160 -3.24 9.55 13.06
CA GLN A 160 -3.75 9.70 14.41
C GLN A 160 -5.00 10.59 14.47
N SER A 161 -4.99 11.73 13.77
CA SER A 161 -6.12 12.67 13.77
C SER A 161 -7.41 12.07 13.20
N LEU A 162 -7.32 11.20 12.19
CA LEU A 162 -8.48 10.48 11.66
C LEU A 162 -9.00 9.47 12.69
N THR A 163 -8.09 8.75 13.34
CA THR A 163 -8.44 7.78 14.38
C THR A 163 -9.11 8.47 15.57
N ASP A 164 -8.59 9.59 16.02
CA ASP A 164 -9.17 10.41 17.11
C ASP A 164 -10.57 10.95 16.73
N ALA A 165 -10.81 11.17 15.43
CA ALA A 165 -12.12 11.53 14.89
C ALA A 165 -13.07 10.33 14.72
N GLY A 166 -12.68 9.14 15.16
CA GLY A 166 -13.48 7.91 15.06
C GLY A 166 -13.55 7.32 13.65
N LYS A 167 -12.62 7.72 12.75
CA LYS A 167 -12.56 7.20 11.40
C LYS A 167 -11.70 5.94 11.35
N LYS A 168 -12.10 4.95 10.56
CA LYS A 168 -11.30 3.76 10.30
C LYS A 168 -10.40 4.02 9.10
N ILE A 169 -9.11 3.82 9.27
CA ILE A 169 -8.17 3.95 8.16
C ILE A 169 -8.21 2.66 7.33
N GLY A 170 -8.24 2.80 6.03
CA GLY A 170 -8.30 1.68 5.10
C GLY A 170 -6.97 1.46 4.38
N VAL A 171 -6.84 2.03 3.20
CA VAL A 171 -5.59 1.97 2.43
C VAL A 171 -4.89 3.32 2.47
N VAL A 172 -3.60 3.28 2.76
CA VAL A 172 -2.70 4.43 2.74
C VAL A 172 -1.67 4.23 1.63
N VAL A 173 -1.56 5.17 0.71
CA VAL A 173 -0.54 5.19 -0.33
C VAL A 173 0.55 6.18 0.00
N ILE A 174 1.81 5.78 -0.12
CA ILE A 174 3.01 6.63 -0.01
C ILE A 174 3.77 6.52 -1.33
N ASP A 175 3.56 7.50 -2.22
CA ASP A 175 4.16 7.58 -3.55
C ASP A 175 5.18 8.73 -3.57
N GLY A 176 6.48 8.57 -3.27
CA GLY A 176 7.43 7.51 -3.19
C GLY A 176 8.08 7.45 -1.80
N VAL A 177 8.22 6.25 -1.30
CA VAL A 177 8.74 6.02 0.05
C VAL A 177 10.20 6.42 0.25
N ALA A 178 10.99 6.47 -0.81
CA ALA A 178 12.39 6.92 -0.77
C ALA A 178 12.54 8.38 -0.29
N ASP A 179 11.52 9.18 -0.45
CA ASP A 179 11.50 10.58 0.00
C ASP A 179 11.23 10.73 1.51
N LEU A 180 11.03 9.65 2.24
CA LEU A 180 10.93 9.62 3.69
C LEU A 180 12.28 9.43 4.39
N VAL A 181 13.36 9.33 3.63
CA VAL A 181 14.73 9.26 4.14
C VAL A 181 15.59 10.33 3.47
N SER A 182 16.71 10.71 4.10
CA SER A 182 17.68 11.64 3.49
C SER A 182 18.48 10.96 2.37
N ASP A 183 18.74 9.65 2.55
CA ASP A 183 19.41 8.78 1.57
C ASP A 183 18.88 7.35 1.73
N ALA A 184 18.41 6.76 0.62
CA ALA A 184 17.94 5.37 0.59
C ALA A 184 19.04 4.34 0.97
N ASN A 185 20.30 4.73 0.98
CA ASN A 185 21.44 3.93 1.45
C ASN A 185 21.78 4.16 2.92
N ASN A 186 21.14 5.11 3.61
CA ASN A 186 21.28 5.25 5.04
C ASN A 186 20.57 4.09 5.75
N LEU A 187 21.36 3.23 6.40
CA LEU A 187 20.87 2.00 7.03
C LEU A 187 19.89 2.27 8.17
N GLU A 188 20.20 3.24 9.01
CA GLU A 188 19.42 3.56 10.21
C GLU A 188 18.07 4.20 9.83
N GLU A 189 18.10 5.23 8.96
CA GLU A 189 16.89 5.89 8.49
C GLU A 189 15.98 4.93 7.71
N SER A 190 16.57 4.11 6.85
CA SER A 190 15.83 3.09 6.07
C SER A 190 15.15 2.08 6.98
N ASN A 191 15.84 1.59 8.00
CA ASN A 191 15.26 0.67 8.97
C ASN A 191 14.13 1.34 9.77
N LEU A 192 14.36 2.57 10.25
CA LEU A 192 13.38 3.34 11.02
C LEU A 192 12.07 3.55 10.22
N VAL A 193 12.18 3.97 8.96
CA VAL A 193 10.98 4.19 8.11
C VAL A 193 10.19 2.89 7.93
N VAL A 194 10.85 1.77 7.66
CA VAL A 194 10.16 0.48 7.48
C VAL A 194 9.53 0.01 8.78
N GLN A 195 10.18 0.21 9.94
CA GLN A 195 9.58 -0.08 11.24
C GLN A 195 8.35 0.78 11.52
N LYS A 196 8.39 2.09 11.19
CA LYS A 196 7.22 2.97 11.31
C LYS A 196 6.06 2.52 10.42
N ILE A 197 6.34 2.15 9.17
CA ILE A 197 5.32 1.60 8.27
C ILE A 197 4.66 0.35 8.87
N MET A 198 5.47 -0.58 9.39
CA MET A 198 4.94 -1.78 10.07
C MET A 198 4.08 -1.42 11.29
N ALA A 199 4.56 -0.50 12.13
CA ALA A 199 3.82 -0.05 13.30
C ALA A 199 2.50 0.60 12.91
N TRP A 200 2.50 1.51 11.93
CA TRP A 200 1.28 2.18 11.45
C TRP A 200 0.24 1.19 10.92
N THR A 201 0.66 0.12 10.20
CA THR A 201 -0.29 -0.90 9.72
C THR A 201 -0.99 -1.61 10.87
N THR A 202 -0.28 -1.87 11.97
CA THR A 202 -0.83 -2.55 13.15
C THR A 202 -1.67 -1.61 14.00
N ILE A 203 -1.13 -0.41 14.33
CA ILE A 203 -1.79 0.57 15.21
C ILE A 203 -3.12 1.03 14.61
N TYR A 204 -3.14 1.29 13.31
CA TYR A 204 -4.31 1.84 12.63
C TYR A 204 -5.14 0.79 11.89
N ASP A 205 -4.81 -0.50 12.02
CA ASP A 205 -5.46 -1.61 11.30
C ASP A 205 -5.70 -1.28 9.82
N CYS A 206 -4.65 -0.80 9.14
CA CYS A 206 -4.72 -0.34 7.77
C CYS A 206 -3.78 -1.14 6.85
N HIS A 207 -3.97 -1.02 5.53
CA HIS A 207 -3.00 -1.52 4.55
C HIS A 207 -2.21 -0.35 3.96
N ILE A 208 -0.87 -0.43 3.99
CA ILE A 208 -0.02 0.61 3.39
C ILE A 208 0.56 0.11 2.08
N ILE A 209 0.42 0.91 1.01
CA ILE A 209 1.06 0.67 -0.29
C ILE A 209 2.16 1.71 -0.47
N THR A 210 3.41 1.26 -0.57
CA THR A 210 4.53 2.16 -0.85
C THR A 210 5.02 1.99 -2.28
N VAL A 211 5.61 3.05 -2.83
CA VAL A 211 6.19 3.05 -4.19
C VAL A 211 7.68 3.34 -4.11
N ILE A 212 8.49 2.52 -4.79
CA ILE A 212 9.94 2.68 -4.84
C ILE A 212 10.47 2.44 -6.25
N HIS A 213 11.57 3.09 -6.61
CA HIS A 213 12.28 2.83 -7.86
C HIS A 213 13.15 1.57 -7.78
N SER A 214 13.32 0.88 -8.91
CA SER A 214 14.37 -0.13 -9.07
C SER A 214 15.72 0.56 -9.24
N ASN A 215 16.79 -0.11 -8.84
CA ASN A 215 18.15 0.30 -9.16
C ASN A 215 18.36 0.34 -10.67
N PHE A 216 19.21 1.23 -11.13
CA PHE A 216 19.58 1.27 -12.53
C PHE A 216 20.27 -0.04 -12.95
N GLY A 217 19.76 -0.67 -14.01
CA GLY A 217 20.33 -1.90 -14.56
C GLY A 217 20.08 -3.18 -13.73
N SER A 218 19.20 -3.13 -12.75
CA SER A 218 18.82 -4.33 -11.97
C SER A 218 17.37 -4.27 -11.50
N ASP A 219 16.77 -5.45 -11.30
CA ASP A 219 15.41 -5.60 -10.77
C ASP A 219 15.35 -5.56 -9.24
N LYS A 220 16.35 -5.00 -8.58
CA LYS A 220 16.35 -4.83 -7.13
C LYS A 220 15.83 -3.45 -6.77
N PRO A 221 15.05 -3.30 -5.70
CA PRO A 221 14.63 -2.00 -5.22
C PRO A 221 15.81 -1.20 -4.68
N THR A 222 15.70 0.13 -4.71
CA THR A 222 16.82 1.04 -4.43
C THR A 222 17.28 0.97 -2.98
N GLY A 223 18.58 0.78 -2.79
CA GLY A 223 19.30 0.97 -1.54
C GLY A 223 18.96 0.00 -0.41
N HIS A 224 19.37 0.37 0.80
CA HIS A 224 19.01 -0.35 2.03
C HIS A 224 17.50 -0.30 2.28
N LEU A 225 16.86 0.83 1.97
CA LEU A 225 15.41 0.97 2.10
C LEU A 225 14.68 -0.11 1.29
N GLY A 226 15.02 -0.28 0.02
CA GLY A 226 14.45 -1.33 -0.82
C GLY A 226 14.67 -2.73 -0.25
N SER A 227 15.87 -3.01 0.28
CA SER A 227 16.18 -4.31 0.90
C SER A 227 15.36 -4.58 2.17
N PHE A 228 15.05 -3.55 2.97
CA PHE A 228 14.19 -3.70 4.14
C PHE A 228 12.73 -3.91 3.73
N LEU A 229 12.24 -3.18 2.73
CA LEU A 229 10.89 -3.40 2.18
C LEU A 229 10.72 -4.85 1.69
N GLU A 230 11.67 -5.38 0.91
CA GLU A 230 11.64 -6.78 0.43
C GLU A 230 11.56 -7.82 1.55
N LYS A 231 12.23 -7.56 2.68
CA LYS A 231 12.24 -8.49 3.82
C LYS A 231 10.97 -8.44 4.66
N LYS A 232 10.26 -7.32 4.68
CA LYS A 232 9.19 -7.05 5.63
C LYS A 232 7.80 -6.94 5.00
N ALA A 233 7.68 -6.56 3.73
CA ALA A 233 6.40 -6.44 3.05
C ALA A 233 5.65 -7.78 2.97
N GLU A 234 4.33 -7.68 2.93
CA GLU A 234 3.44 -8.78 2.62
C GLU A 234 3.54 -9.16 1.14
N THR A 235 3.49 -8.17 0.26
CA THR A 235 3.53 -8.36 -1.19
C THR A 235 4.50 -7.39 -1.86
N GLN A 236 5.36 -7.92 -2.73
CA GLN A 236 6.20 -7.17 -3.66
C GLN A 236 5.61 -7.23 -5.05
N ILE A 237 5.23 -6.08 -5.59
CA ILE A 237 4.63 -5.91 -6.90
C ILE A 237 5.68 -5.32 -7.84
N GLN A 238 5.91 -5.97 -8.97
CA GLN A 238 6.81 -5.51 -10.01
C GLN A 238 6.02 -4.98 -11.21
N LEU A 239 6.38 -3.79 -11.69
CA LEU A 239 5.85 -3.25 -12.94
C LEU A 239 6.94 -3.24 -14.01
N GLU A 240 6.64 -3.84 -15.16
CA GLU A 240 7.57 -3.95 -16.28
C GLU A 240 6.88 -3.53 -17.59
N ARG A 241 7.65 -2.88 -18.46
CA ARG A 241 7.21 -2.67 -19.84
C ARG A 241 7.58 -3.90 -20.66
N ASP A 242 6.59 -4.53 -21.25
CA ASP A 242 6.86 -5.60 -22.22
C ASP A 242 7.11 -4.96 -23.60
N PRO A 243 8.34 -5.08 -24.16
CA PRO A 243 8.63 -4.52 -25.48
C PRO A 243 7.81 -5.16 -26.60
N ASN A 244 7.28 -6.35 -26.39
CA ASN A 244 6.45 -7.08 -27.35
C ASN A 244 4.97 -6.72 -27.27
N LYS A 245 4.55 -5.99 -26.21
CA LYS A 245 3.17 -5.57 -25.97
C LYS A 245 3.08 -4.05 -25.97
N LEU A 246 2.86 -3.45 -27.14
CA LEU A 246 2.84 -2.00 -27.29
C LEU A 246 1.91 -1.33 -26.28
N GLY A 247 2.48 -0.43 -25.48
CA GLY A 247 1.74 0.37 -24.49
C GLY A 247 1.30 -0.38 -23.22
N ALA A 248 1.49 -1.69 -23.13
CA ALA A 248 1.15 -2.46 -21.95
C ALA A 248 2.21 -2.34 -20.85
N ILE A 249 1.73 -2.37 -19.61
CA ILE A 249 2.54 -2.56 -18.42
C ILE A 249 2.12 -3.87 -17.78
N THR A 250 3.07 -4.75 -17.63
CA THR A 250 2.90 -6.03 -16.94
C THR A 250 3.04 -5.83 -15.44
N VAL A 251 2.06 -6.32 -14.69
CA VAL A 251 2.01 -6.33 -13.24
C VAL A 251 2.23 -7.76 -12.76
N SER A 252 3.29 -7.99 -12.01
CA SER A 252 3.63 -9.32 -11.50
C SER A 252 3.82 -9.30 -9.98
N CYS A 253 3.43 -10.41 -9.34
CA CYS A 253 3.73 -10.67 -7.94
C CYS A 253 5.12 -11.30 -7.83
N LYS A 254 6.13 -10.51 -7.44
CA LYS A 254 7.50 -11.02 -7.23
C LYS A 254 7.59 -11.90 -5.99
N ARG A 255 6.93 -11.49 -4.92
CA ARG A 255 6.88 -12.19 -3.63
C ARG A 255 5.55 -11.91 -2.95
N SER A 256 5.02 -12.88 -2.25
CA SER A 256 3.88 -12.71 -1.36
C SER A 256 4.00 -13.67 -0.18
N ARG A 257 3.52 -13.23 0.99
CA ARG A 257 3.30 -14.09 2.15
C ARG A 257 2.02 -14.94 2.01
N ASN A 258 1.12 -14.48 1.13
CA ASN A 258 -0.12 -15.16 0.77
C ASN A 258 0.04 -15.91 -0.55
N THR A 259 -1.07 -16.42 -1.11
CA THR A 259 -1.10 -16.93 -2.48
C THR A 259 -0.70 -15.81 -3.44
N PRO A 260 0.33 -15.98 -4.27
CA PRO A 260 0.67 -14.99 -5.28
C PRO A 260 -0.49 -14.78 -6.26
N PHE A 261 -0.80 -13.53 -6.60
CA PHE A 261 -1.75 -13.24 -7.66
C PHE A 261 -1.14 -13.51 -9.04
N GLU A 262 -1.98 -13.87 -10.00
CA GLU A 262 -1.57 -14.07 -11.38
C GLU A 262 -1.14 -12.76 -12.04
N GLN A 263 -0.13 -12.84 -12.91
CA GLN A 263 0.32 -11.71 -13.71
C GLN A 263 -0.83 -11.19 -14.58
N PHE A 264 -0.92 -9.86 -14.69
CA PHE A 264 -1.85 -9.17 -15.59
C PHE A 264 -1.22 -7.95 -16.21
N ASP A 265 -1.82 -7.47 -17.28
CA ASP A 265 -1.39 -6.26 -17.97
C ASP A 265 -2.42 -5.13 -17.76
N PHE A 266 -1.95 -3.90 -17.81
CA PHE A 266 -2.82 -2.73 -17.94
C PHE A 266 -2.28 -1.78 -18.99
N ARG A 267 -3.16 -1.00 -19.61
CA ARG A 267 -2.85 0.03 -20.61
C ARG A 267 -3.55 1.33 -20.27
N LEU A 268 -3.18 2.38 -20.98
CA LEU A 268 -3.98 3.59 -20.99
C LEU A 268 -5.07 3.43 -22.06
N ASP A 269 -6.30 3.76 -21.70
CA ASP A 269 -7.42 3.86 -22.62
C ASP A 269 -7.30 5.12 -23.52
N GLU A 270 -8.27 5.36 -24.37
CA GLU A 270 -8.36 6.52 -25.28
C GLU A 270 -8.38 7.87 -24.55
N ASN A 271 -8.78 7.89 -23.29
CA ASN A 271 -8.79 9.07 -22.43
C ASN A 271 -7.50 9.23 -21.60
N GLY A 272 -6.54 8.33 -21.77
CA GLY A 272 -5.29 8.29 -20.99
C GLY A 272 -5.47 7.81 -19.56
N LEU A 273 -6.54 7.05 -19.28
CA LEU A 273 -6.80 6.44 -17.98
C LEU A 273 -6.31 4.99 -17.97
N PRO A 274 -5.71 4.51 -16.87
CA PRO A 274 -5.26 3.13 -16.78
C PRO A 274 -6.46 2.17 -16.72
N LYS A 275 -6.41 1.11 -17.51
CA LYS A 275 -7.40 0.05 -17.57
C LYS A 275 -6.71 -1.30 -17.57
N VAL A 276 -7.19 -2.25 -16.76
CA VAL A 276 -6.71 -3.65 -16.81
C VAL A 276 -7.10 -4.25 -18.16
N ASP A 277 -6.13 -4.90 -18.82
CA ASP A 277 -6.39 -5.62 -20.05
C ASP A 277 -7.32 -6.81 -19.75
N ASN A 278 -8.45 -6.85 -20.46
CA ASN A 278 -9.31 -8.02 -20.44
C ASN A 278 -8.98 -8.87 -21.69
N PRO A 279 -8.79 -10.19 -21.59
CA PRO A 279 -8.58 -11.06 -22.73
C PRO A 279 -9.68 -10.96 -23.81
N ASP A 280 -10.87 -10.54 -23.39
CA ASP A 280 -12.03 -10.36 -24.27
C ASP A 280 -12.08 -8.96 -24.94
N ASP A 281 -11.21 -8.03 -24.57
CA ASP A 281 -11.09 -6.73 -25.22
C ASP A 281 -10.41 -6.91 -26.59
N VAL A 282 -11.19 -6.90 -27.66
CA VAL A 282 -10.68 -6.89 -29.04
C VAL A 282 -10.11 -5.51 -29.33
N TYR A 283 -8.79 -5.37 -29.25
CA TYR A 283 -8.10 -4.15 -29.69
C TYR A 283 -8.07 -4.11 -31.21
N SER A 284 -8.93 -3.29 -31.82
CA SER A 284 -8.79 -2.91 -33.24
C SER A 284 -7.62 -1.92 -33.34
N PHE A 285 -6.56 -2.31 -34.00
CA PHE A 285 -5.42 -1.46 -34.38
C PHE A 285 -5.74 -0.61 -35.59
#